data_f4979d9a9d47f99afe41394bab3f3da5
#
_entry.id   f4979d9a9d47f99afe41394bab3f3da5
#
_cell.length_a   1.000
_cell.length_b   1.000
_cell.length_c   1.000
_cell.angle_alpha   90.00
_cell.angle_beta   90.00
_cell.angle_gamma   90.00
#
_symmetry.space_group_name_H-M   'P 1'
#
loop_
_entity.id
_entity.type
_entity.pdbx_description
1 polymer ?
#
loop_
_entity_poly.entity_id
_entity_poly.type
_entity_poly.pdbx_seq_one_letter_code
_entity_poly.pdbx_strand_id
1 'polypeptide(L)'
;MIVDVVMPKMGESITEGTILEWYKKVGDVIEKDETLLEIGTDKVDSEIPSPASGTVSELLANPNDIVEVGRVIARIDTDENSKQADKIETKKRNPIIEKVETVIEKSLPPSPSGPVEKNQKKVIVRKSENTNSAIVTPAVMRIVSQEGISLSELELIDGTGANGRVTKKDLQNYINARSDSNLRPIKKSTSKPASLPNIQDGKKVQIDHMRKMIAEHMRYSLDTSAHVYIMNEVDMTNIVQYVDDKEKSFLTKEKFKLTYTPFIILATVSALKEMPEMNSSIDGDSIIHHNSINMGIAVSLDGGLMVPSIFNCDEKNLLGICRDLNAMVSLTRKKRINPDELQGSTFTISNFGVFDATIGTPIINQPNVGILGTGAIKKQPIVIEREHSDIIAIRSMMMLSLGFDHRLIDGAGGAIFIAKVKDNLENMNLEDLL
;
A
#
# COMPACT_ATOMS: atom_id res chain seq x y z
N MET A 1 24.10 41.72 -3.40
CA MET A 1 24.90 40.67 -2.67
C MET A 1 24.19 39.35 -2.86
N ILE A 2 24.88 38.31 -3.32
CA ILE A 2 24.23 37.00 -3.58
C ILE A 2 24.21 36.17 -2.29
N VAL A 3 23.05 35.70 -1.89
CA VAL A 3 22.84 34.81 -0.75
C VAL A 3 22.45 33.42 -1.29
N ASP A 4 23.24 32.40 -0.93
CA ASP A 4 22.96 31.02 -1.30
C ASP A 4 21.87 30.44 -0.37
N VAL A 5 20.84 29.87 -0.99
CA VAL A 5 19.81 29.11 -0.27
C VAL A 5 20.23 27.65 -0.31
N VAL A 6 20.49 27.07 0.86
CA VAL A 6 20.92 25.69 1.00
C VAL A 6 19.77 24.79 1.47
N MET A 7 19.79 23.52 1.07
CA MET A 7 18.87 22.50 1.55
C MET A 7 18.97 22.36 3.08
N PRO A 8 17.92 22.69 3.85
CA PRO A 8 17.99 22.64 5.30
C PRO A 8 17.98 21.21 5.85
N LYS A 9 18.41 21.04 7.09
CA LYS A 9 18.36 19.76 7.79
C LYS A 9 16.95 19.57 8.38
N MET A 10 16.22 18.56 7.90
CA MET A 10 14.82 18.31 8.21
C MET A 10 14.60 17.26 9.32
N GLY A 11 15.64 16.95 10.12
CA GLY A 11 15.64 15.98 11.22
C GLY A 11 16.97 15.27 11.37
N GLU A 12 17.12 14.45 12.41
CA GLU A 12 18.41 13.78 12.71
C GLU A 12 18.77 12.67 11.73
N SER A 13 17.78 12.08 11.03
CA SER A 13 17.97 10.92 10.16
C SER A 13 17.80 11.21 8.67
N ILE A 14 17.49 12.46 8.28
CA ILE A 14 17.19 12.80 6.88
C ILE A 14 18.45 13.37 6.25
N THR A 15 18.98 12.70 5.21
CA THR A 15 20.18 13.09 4.48
C THR A 15 19.90 13.72 3.12
N GLU A 16 18.68 13.55 2.58
CA GLU A 16 18.25 14.07 1.28
C GLU A 16 16.76 14.43 1.29
N GLY A 17 16.32 15.31 0.38
CA GLY A 17 14.93 15.67 0.17
C GLY A 17 14.63 15.90 -1.29
N THR A 18 13.36 15.74 -1.68
CA THR A 18 12.88 15.95 -3.06
C THR A 18 12.22 17.32 -3.15
N ILE A 19 12.58 18.15 -4.10
CA ILE A 19 11.91 19.42 -4.37
C ILE A 19 10.54 19.12 -4.98
N LEU A 20 9.46 19.51 -4.33
CA LEU A 20 8.10 19.28 -4.82
C LEU A 20 7.64 20.41 -5.73
N GLU A 21 7.64 21.63 -5.24
CA GLU A 21 7.19 22.79 -5.98
C GLU A 21 7.99 24.05 -5.59
N TRP A 22 8.25 24.90 -6.60
CA TRP A 22 8.78 26.24 -6.42
C TRP A 22 7.67 27.26 -6.43
N TYR A 23 7.49 28.00 -5.35
CA TYR A 23 6.48 29.08 -5.27
C TYR A 23 6.97 30.37 -5.93
N LYS A 24 8.30 30.50 -6.14
CA LYS A 24 8.93 31.65 -6.80
C LYS A 24 9.75 31.18 -8.02
N LYS A 25 9.83 32.06 -9.01
CA LYS A 25 10.59 31.85 -10.26
C LYS A 25 11.79 32.78 -10.29
N VAL A 26 12.75 32.49 -11.17
CA VAL A 26 13.87 33.40 -11.43
C VAL A 26 13.32 34.76 -11.86
N GLY A 27 13.75 35.81 -11.18
CA GLY A 27 13.28 37.19 -11.36
C GLY A 27 12.18 37.64 -10.40
N ASP A 28 11.56 36.75 -9.63
CA ASP A 28 10.54 37.10 -8.65
C ASP A 28 11.17 37.71 -7.38
N VAL A 29 10.49 38.68 -6.81
CA VAL A 29 10.88 39.29 -5.51
C VAL A 29 10.35 38.39 -4.39
N ILE A 30 11.18 38.17 -3.38
CA ILE A 30 10.86 37.40 -2.19
C ILE A 30 11.27 38.18 -0.94
N GLU A 31 10.43 38.10 0.11
CA GLU A 31 10.73 38.65 1.43
C GLU A 31 11.39 37.58 2.31
N LYS A 32 12.14 38.03 3.32
CA LYS A 32 12.68 37.13 4.33
C LYS A 32 11.54 36.40 5.05
N ASP A 33 11.70 35.09 5.27
CA ASP A 33 10.73 34.18 5.89
C ASP A 33 9.47 33.91 5.02
N GLU A 34 9.40 34.40 3.78
CA GLU A 34 8.37 34.02 2.80
C GLU A 34 8.70 32.65 2.21
N THR A 35 7.67 31.79 1.99
CA THR A 35 7.85 30.45 1.44
C THR A 35 8.41 30.49 0.03
N LEU A 36 9.61 29.89 -0.17
CA LEU A 36 10.32 29.84 -1.43
C LEU A 36 9.97 28.59 -2.24
N LEU A 37 9.95 27.45 -1.56
CA LEU A 37 9.68 26.13 -2.18
C LEU A 37 9.09 25.17 -1.14
N GLU A 38 8.54 24.06 -1.64
CA GLU A 38 8.10 22.92 -0.87
C GLU A 38 9.01 21.71 -1.12
N ILE A 39 9.41 21.04 -0.05
CA ILE A 39 10.29 19.87 -0.08
C ILE A 39 9.56 18.69 0.51
N GLY A 40 9.56 17.54 -0.20
CA GLY A 40 9.11 16.26 0.28
C GLY A 40 10.27 15.44 0.82
N THR A 41 10.07 14.85 2.00
CA THR A 41 10.94 13.81 2.55
C THR A 41 10.18 12.49 2.60
N ASP A 42 10.83 11.41 3.02
CA ASP A 42 10.18 10.10 3.22
C ASP A 42 9.07 10.12 4.29
N LYS A 43 8.97 11.20 5.08
CA LYS A 43 8.07 11.31 6.23
C LYS A 43 7.10 12.48 6.18
N VAL A 44 7.51 13.63 5.65
CA VAL A 44 6.71 14.88 5.68
C VAL A 44 7.10 15.79 4.52
N ASP A 45 6.10 16.50 3.99
CA ASP A 45 6.28 17.63 3.09
C ASP A 45 6.41 18.90 3.95
N SER A 46 7.42 19.72 3.68
CA SER A 46 7.73 20.94 4.46
C SER A 46 8.01 22.12 3.57
N GLU A 47 7.46 23.27 3.95
CA GLU A 47 7.71 24.53 3.29
C GLU A 47 9.06 25.13 3.76
N ILE A 48 9.88 25.59 2.83
CA ILE A 48 11.15 26.21 3.13
C ILE A 48 11.06 27.73 2.93
N PRO A 49 11.25 28.50 4.00
CA PRO A 49 11.25 29.95 3.92
C PRO A 49 12.55 30.50 3.37
N SER A 50 12.48 31.66 2.75
CA SER A 50 13.65 32.40 2.28
C SER A 50 14.52 32.91 3.43
N PRO A 51 15.85 32.70 3.39
CA PRO A 51 16.75 33.23 4.41
C PRO A 51 16.98 34.74 4.32
N ALA A 52 16.64 35.36 3.18
CA ALA A 52 16.87 36.79 2.94
C ALA A 52 15.80 37.39 2.00
N SER A 53 15.62 38.71 2.09
CA SER A 53 14.80 39.47 1.13
C SER A 53 15.64 39.86 -0.09
N GLY A 54 15.06 39.73 -1.28
CA GLY A 54 15.75 40.06 -2.52
C GLY A 54 15.02 39.55 -3.76
N THR A 55 15.74 39.41 -4.87
CA THR A 55 15.23 38.83 -6.12
C THR A 55 15.86 37.47 -6.35
N VAL A 56 15.08 36.46 -6.70
CA VAL A 56 15.57 35.12 -7.04
C VAL A 56 16.41 35.21 -8.32
N SER A 57 17.73 35.06 -8.19
CA SER A 57 18.67 35.20 -9.35
C SER A 57 18.83 33.88 -10.12
N GLU A 58 18.81 32.74 -9.44
CA GLU A 58 18.99 31.42 -10.05
C GLU A 58 18.34 30.31 -9.24
N LEU A 59 17.72 29.33 -9.92
CA LEU A 59 17.27 28.06 -9.35
C LEU A 59 18.20 26.95 -9.85
N LEU A 60 18.88 26.27 -8.94
CA LEU A 60 19.90 25.27 -9.22
C LEU A 60 19.37 23.82 -9.22
N ALA A 61 18.10 23.64 -8.87
CA ALA A 61 17.43 22.35 -8.88
C ALA A 61 16.01 22.48 -9.43
N ASN A 62 15.54 21.43 -10.12
CA ASN A 62 14.21 21.40 -10.73
C ASN A 62 13.20 20.71 -9.82
N PRO A 63 11.89 20.91 -10.03
CA PRO A 63 10.86 20.10 -9.40
C PRO A 63 11.09 18.60 -9.65
N ASN A 64 10.96 17.78 -8.61
CA ASN A 64 11.26 16.35 -8.54
C ASN A 64 12.75 15.96 -8.53
N ASP A 65 13.68 16.91 -8.37
CA ASP A 65 15.08 16.58 -8.13
C ASP A 65 15.30 16.20 -6.67
N ILE A 66 16.10 15.15 -6.44
CA ILE A 66 16.54 14.73 -5.10
C ILE A 66 17.82 15.48 -4.78
N VAL A 67 17.82 16.21 -3.66
CA VAL A 67 18.95 17.08 -3.27
C VAL A 67 19.40 16.73 -1.85
N GLU A 68 20.71 16.57 -1.67
CA GLU A 68 21.33 16.31 -0.37
C GLU A 68 21.27 17.54 0.56
N VAL A 69 21.12 17.31 1.86
CA VAL A 69 21.15 18.35 2.89
C VAL A 69 22.47 19.15 2.82
N GLY A 70 22.36 20.48 2.84
CA GLY A 70 23.50 21.40 2.75
C GLY A 70 23.91 21.79 1.32
N ARG A 71 23.31 21.20 0.28
CA ARG A 71 23.56 21.61 -1.11
C ARG A 71 22.83 22.91 -1.43
N VAL A 72 23.45 23.79 -2.22
CA VAL A 72 22.82 25.03 -2.69
C VAL A 72 21.74 24.71 -3.72
N ILE A 73 20.52 25.19 -3.48
CA ILE A 73 19.32 24.93 -4.31
C ILE A 73 18.86 26.17 -5.07
N ALA A 74 19.11 27.37 -4.54
CA ALA A 74 18.78 28.63 -5.20
C ALA A 74 19.74 29.74 -4.76
N ARG A 75 19.73 30.86 -5.50
CA ARG A 75 20.47 32.09 -5.19
C ARG A 75 19.55 33.29 -5.20
N ILE A 76 19.69 34.15 -4.18
CA ILE A 76 18.91 35.37 -4.02
C ILE A 76 19.86 36.56 -4.06
N ASP A 77 19.58 37.54 -4.93
CA ASP A 77 20.30 38.80 -4.97
C ASP A 77 19.61 39.84 -4.10
N THR A 78 20.30 40.31 -3.08
CA THR A 78 19.79 41.28 -2.09
C THR A 78 20.07 42.75 -2.44
N ASP A 79 20.68 43.04 -3.60
CA ASP A 79 20.95 44.42 -4.02
C ASP A 79 19.65 45.09 -4.54
N GLU A 80 19.23 46.19 -3.91
CA GLU A 80 18.01 46.98 -4.24
C GLU A 80 18.04 47.70 -5.61
N ASN A 81 19.06 47.54 -6.46
CA ASN A 81 19.26 48.34 -7.65
C ASN A 81 18.91 47.69 -9.00
N SER A 82 18.08 46.67 -9.03
CA SER A 82 17.53 46.13 -10.31
C SER A 82 16.04 46.38 -10.48
N LYS A 83 15.62 47.65 -10.36
CA LYS A 83 14.32 48.09 -10.89
C LYS A 83 14.55 48.51 -12.34
N GLN A 84 14.17 47.67 -13.30
CA GLN A 84 13.50 47.99 -14.57
C GLN A 84 13.81 46.94 -15.66
N ALA A 85 12.84 46.08 -15.93
CA ALA A 85 12.52 45.71 -17.32
C ALA A 85 11.12 45.09 -17.38
N ASP A 86 10.29 45.87 -18.03
CA ASP A 86 9.13 45.51 -18.85
C ASP A 86 7.90 44.84 -18.26
N LYS A 87 6.93 45.74 -17.94
CA LYS A 87 5.50 45.49 -18.05
C LYS A 87 5.13 45.08 -19.49
N ILE A 88 4.64 43.89 -19.69
CA ILE A 88 3.73 43.58 -20.79
C ILE A 88 2.41 43.12 -20.21
N GLU A 89 1.42 44.00 -20.38
CA GLU A 89 0.00 43.76 -20.17
C GLU A 89 -0.50 42.60 -21.05
N THR A 90 -1.19 41.65 -20.49
CA THR A 90 -2.19 40.87 -21.25
C THR A 90 -3.48 40.75 -20.49
N LYS A 91 -4.47 41.29 -21.16
CA LYS A 91 -5.88 41.47 -20.79
C LYS A 91 -6.57 40.23 -20.25
N LYS A 92 -7.32 40.49 -19.19
CA LYS A 92 -8.48 39.71 -18.72
C LYS A 92 -9.42 39.33 -19.87
N ARG A 93 -9.84 38.08 -19.88
CA ARG A 93 -11.16 37.68 -20.36
C ARG A 93 -11.72 36.62 -19.41
N ASN A 94 -12.75 37.03 -18.71
CA ASN A 94 -13.66 36.23 -17.93
C ASN A 94 -14.85 35.69 -18.76
N PRO A 95 -15.72 34.91 -18.20
CA PRO A 95 -16.15 33.60 -18.72
C PRO A 95 -17.57 33.65 -19.28
N ILE A 96 -17.93 32.62 -20.02
CA ILE A 96 -19.36 32.38 -20.36
C ILE A 96 -19.69 30.96 -19.94
N ILE A 97 -20.57 30.89 -18.94
CA ILE A 97 -21.33 29.72 -18.54
C ILE A 97 -22.44 29.53 -19.57
N GLU A 98 -22.58 28.37 -20.14
CA GLU A 98 -23.80 27.95 -20.75
C GLU A 98 -24.18 26.53 -20.39
N LYS A 99 -25.35 26.46 -19.73
CA LYS A 99 -26.13 25.25 -19.44
C LYS A 99 -26.55 24.58 -20.73
N VAL A 100 -26.47 23.25 -20.75
CA VAL A 100 -27.43 22.45 -21.53
C VAL A 100 -27.86 21.26 -20.67
N GLU A 101 -29.14 21.28 -20.31
CA GLU A 101 -29.92 20.18 -19.76
C GLU A 101 -30.42 19.26 -20.87
N THR A 102 -30.60 18.01 -20.47
CA THR A 102 -31.55 16.99 -20.97
C THR A 102 -31.36 16.43 -22.39
N VAL A 103 -31.20 15.10 -22.47
CA VAL A 103 -32.24 14.17 -22.96
C VAL A 103 -31.88 12.73 -22.61
N ILE A 104 -32.78 12.07 -21.87
CA ILE A 104 -32.86 10.62 -21.64
C ILE A 104 -33.64 10.03 -22.81
N GLU A 105 -33.15 8.96 -23.44
CA GLU A 105 -34.03 7.87 -23.91
C GLU A 105 -33.27 6.62 -24.36
N LYS A 106 -33.62 5.56 -23.68
CA LYS A 106 -33.73 4.13 -24.02
C LYS A 106 -33.13 3.62 -25.34
N SER A 107 -32.31 2.59 -25.23
CA SER A 107 -32.52 1.33 -25.98
C SER A 107 -31.65 0.21 -25.51
N LEU A 108 -32.27 -0.83 -24.96
CA LEU A 108 -31.73 -2.19 -24.76
C LEU A 108 -31.79 -2.96 -26.09
N PRO A 109 -30.82 -3.74 -26.46
CA PRO A 109 -30.99 -4.85 -27.40
C PRO A 109 -30.98 -6.21 -26.71
N PRO A 110 -31.65 -7.23 -27.30
CA PRO A 110 -31.99 -8.49 -26.65
C PRO A 110 -30.89 -9.53 -26.73
N SER A 111 -30.91 -10.45 -25.75
CA SER A 111 -30.10 -11.67 -25.70
C SER A 111 -30.44 -12.63 -26.86
N PRO A 112 -29.46 -13.33 -27.41
CA PRO A 112 -29.71 -14.56 -28.16
C PRO A 112 -29.41 -15.79 -27.32
N SER A 113 -30.41 -16.61 -27.12
CA SER A 113 -30.35 -18.01 -26.73
C SER A 113 -29.88 -18.87 -27.91
N GLY A 114 -28.82 -19.65 -27.71
CA GLY A 114 -28.40 -20.69 -28.63
C GLY A 114 -27.54 -21.74 -27.92
N PRO A 115 -27.70 -23.05 -28.24
CA PRO A 115 -27.16 -24.14 -27.40
C PRO A 115 -25.67 -24.35 -27.61
N VAL A 116 -24.96 -24.63 -26.51
CA VAL A 116 -23.54 -24.90 -26.47
C VAL A 116 -23.31 -26.40 -26.74
N GLU A 117 -22.73 -26.72 -27.90
CA GLU A 117 -22.17 -28.03 -28.20
C GLU A 117 -20.91 -28.30 -27.36
N LYS A 118 -20.90 -29.45 -26.71
CA LYS A 118 -19.77 -30.03 -26.01
C LYS A 118 -18.73 -30.55 -27.01
N ASN A 119 -17.61 -29.87 -27.14
CA ASN A 119 -16.46 -30.43 -27.83
C ASN A 119 -15.36 -30.74 -26.81
N GLN A 120 -15.25 -32.03 -26.47
CA GLN A 120 -14.17 -32.60 -25.68
C GLN A 120 -12.93 -32.71 -26.56
N LYS A 121 -11.94 -31.84 -26.39
CA LYS A 121 -10.58 -32.09 -26.88
C LYS A 121 -9.75 -32.72 -25.78
N LYS A 122 -9.41 -33.99 -25.95
CA LYS A 122 -8.38 -34.71 -25.19
C LYS A 122 -7.07 -33.94 -25.25
N VAL A 123 -6.60 -33.47 -24.09
CA VAL A 123 -5.25 -32.96 -23.92
C VAL A 123 -4.33 -34.16 -23.73
N ILE A 124 -3.49 -34.43 -24.71
CA ILE A 124 -2.41 -35.40 -24.63
C ILE A 124 -1.30 -34.77 -23.81
N VAL A 125 -1.15 -35.22 -22.56
CA VAL A 125 0.00 -34.90 -21.71
C VAL A 125 1.22 -35.60 -22.32
N ARG A 126 2.08 -34.86 -23.00
CA ARG A 126 3.43 -35.31 -23.30
C ARG A 126 4.30 -35.14 -22.07
N LYS A 127 4.59 -36.24 -21.42
CA LYS A 127 5.61 -36.42 -20.39
C LYS A 127 6.97 -36.15 -21.07
N SER A 128 7.56 -35.00 -20.81
CA SER A 128 8.95 -34.73 -21.14
C SER A 128 9.78 -35.15 -19.92
N GLU A 129 10.26 -36.39 -19.98
CA GLU A 129 11.37 -36.85 -19.14
C GLU A 129 12.64 -36.26 -19.72
N ASN A 130 13.22 -35.26 -19.03
CA ASN A 130 14.64 -34.93 -19.13
C ASN A 130 15.11 -34.46 -17.77
N THR A 131 15.30 -35.39 -16.86
CA THR A 131 16.11 -35.24 -15.66
C THR A 131 17.55 -35.54 -16.03
N ASN A 132 18.28 -34.59 -16.59
CA ASN A 132 19.74 -34.59 -16.54
C ASN A 132 20.19 -34.08 -15.18
N SER A 133 20.03 -34.88 -14.13
CA SER A 133 20.81 -34.70 -12.91
C SER A 133 22.27 -35.02 -13.26
N ALA A 134 23.11 -33.99 -13.37
CA ALA A 134 24.56 -34.16 -13.55
C ALA A 134 25.07 -35.09 -12.45
N ILE A 135 25.50 -36.30 -12.80
CA ILE A 135 26.09 -37.26 -11.86
C ILE A 135 27.46 -36.70 -11.45
N VAL A 136 27.50 -36.05 -10.33
CA VAL A 136 28.71 -35.37 -9.80
C VAL A 136 29.42 -36.31 -8.85
N THR A 137 30.74 -36.46 -8.99
CA THR A 137 31.53 -37.31 -8.10
C THR A 137 31.77 -36.62 -6.74
N PRO A 138 31.93 -37.36 -5.62
CA PRO A 138 32.18 -36.79 -4.31
C PRO A 138 33.43 -35.89 -4.25
N ALA A 139 34.42 -36.13 -5.10
CA ALA A 139 35.63 -35.28 -5.22
C ALA A 139 35.32 -33.90 -5.85
N VAL A 140 34.40 -33.84 -6.83
CA VAL A 140 33.94 -32.60 -7.47
C VAL A 140 33.07 -31.80 -6.49
N MET A 141 32.17 -32.46 -5.77
CA MET A 141 31.34 -31.79 -4.73
C MET A 141 32.18 -31.17 -3.61
N ARG A 142 33.29 -31.78 -3.22
CA ARG A 142 34.19 -31.21 -2.21
C ARG A 142 34.85 -29.91 -2.68
N ILE A 143 35.27 -29.84 -3.97
CA ILE A 143 35.84 -28.63 -4.56
C ILE A 143 34.77 -27.54 -4.73
N VAL A 144 33.55 -27.90 -5.15
CA VAL A 144 32.41 -26.99 -5.27
C VAL A 144 32.10 -26.31 -3.93
N SER A 145 32.12 -27.09 -2.83
CA SER A 145 31.91 -26.55 -1.48
C SER A 145 33.07 -25.68 -0.99
N GLN A 146 34.31 -26.01 -1.35
CA GLN A 146 35.51 -25.23 -0.95
C GLN A 146 35.61 -23.91 -1.69
N GLU A 147 35.22 -23.86 -2.95
CA GLU A 147 35.33 -22.68 -3.83
C GLU A 147 34.03 -21.86 -3.91
N GLY A 148 32.97 -22.24 -3.15
CA GLY A 148 31.72 -21.53 -3.08
C GLY A 148 30.96 -21.44 -4.41
N ILE A 149 31.00 -22.50 -5.22
CA ILE A 149 30.31 -22.59 -6.50
C ILE A 149 28.88 -23.08 -6.26
N SER A 150 27.87 -22.36 -6.76
CA SER A 150 26.47 -22.78 -6.61
C SER A 150 26.11 -23.96 -7.52
N LEU A 151 25.08 -24.74 -7.15
CA LEU A 151 24.59 -25.86 -7.97
C LEU A 151 24.13 -25.41 -9.36
N SER A 152 23.56 -24.22 -9.47
CA SER A 152 23.17 -23.59 -10.74
C SER A 152 24.36 -23.20 -11.63
N GLU A 153 25.51 -22.82 -11.04
CA GLU A 153 26.74 -22.60 -11.80
C GLU A 153 27.37 -23.91 -12.26
N LEU A 154 27.22 -24.96 -11.47
CA LEU A 154 27.71 -26.30 -11.83
C LEU A 154 26.99 -26.90 -13.05
N GLU A 155 25.70 -26.62 -13.21
CA GLU A 155 24.90 -27.04 -14.38
C GLU A 155 25.31 -26.34 -15.68
N LEU A 156 26.00 -25.19 -15.59
CA LEU A 156 26.50 -24.45 -16.77
C LEU A 156 27.89 -24.92 -17.24
N ILE A 157 28.53 -25.86 -16.51
CA ILE A 157 29.85 -26.36 -16.86
C ILE A 157 29.70 -27.59 -17.75
N ASP A 158 30.19 -27.52 -19.00
CA ASP A 158 30.22 -28.65 -19.90
C ASP A 158 31.20 -29.72 -19.40
N GLY A 159 30.67 -30.87 -18.97
CA GLY A 159 31.48 -31.98 -18.45
C GLY A 159 32.16 -32.77 -19.58
N THR A 160 33.48 -32.90 -19.52
CA THR A 160 34.29 -33.73 -20.49
C THR A 160 34.42 -35.17 -20.10
N GLY A 161 33.83 -35.60 -18.97
CA GLY A 161 33.85 -36.99 -18.52
C GLY A 161 32.86 -37.91 -19.22
N ALA A 162 32.99 -39.23 -18.98
CA ALA A 162 32.08 -40.26 -19.54
C ALA A 162 30.62 -39.90 -19.18
N ASN A 163 29.74 -39.93 -20.19
CA ASN A 163 28.33 -39.56 -20.11
C ASN A 163 28.07 -38.07 -19.67
N GLY A 164 28.95 -37.14 -20.09
CA GLY A 164 28.76 -35.71 -19.78
C GLY A 164 29.04 -35.32 -18.33
N ARG A 165 29.79 -36.14 -17.59
CA ARG A 165 30.14 -35.84 -16.18
C ARG A 165 31.14 -34.71 -16.08
N VAL A 166 30.90 -33.79 -15.15
CA VAL A 166 31.87 -32.75 -14.81
C VAL A 166 33.05 -33.37 -14.05
N THR A 167 34.25 -33.19 -14.60
CA THR A 167 35.49 -33.70 -14.00
C THR A 167 36.18 -32.63 -13.14
N LYS A 168 37.13 -33.06 -12.30
CA LYS A 168 37.95 -32.13 -11.53
C LYS A 168 38.69 -31.11 -12.43
N LYS A 169 39.08 -31.53 -13.63
CA LYS A 169 39.81 -30.68 -14.60
C LYS A 169 38.90 -29.61 -15.20
N ASP A 170 37.65 -29.93 -15.46
CA ASP A 170 36.64 -29.00 -16.00
C ASP A 170 36.36 -27.89 -14.95
N LEU A 171 36.22 -28.31 -13.67
CA LEU A 171 36.00 -27.39 -12.57
C LEU A 171 37.22 -26.46 -12.34
N GLN A 172 38.45 -27.02 -12.43
CA GLN A 172 39.68 -26.24 -12.32
C GLN A 172 39.82 -25.21 -13.45
N ASN A 173 39.48 -25.62 -14.68
CA ASN A 173 39.48 -24.70 -15.84
C ASN A 173 38.43 -23.56 -15.63
N TYR A 174 37.26 -23.90 -15.11
CA TYR A 174 36.23 -22.92 -14.79
C TYR A 174 36.67 -21.95 -13.72
N ILE A 175 37.31 -22.41 -12.62
CA ILE A 175 37.85 -21.58 -11.54
C ILE A 175 38.94 -20.65 -12.07
N ASN A 176 39.86 -21.14 -12.90
CA ASN A 176 40.91 -20.35 -13.50
C ASN A 176 40.34 -19.27 -14.44
N ALA A 177 39.34 -19.62 -15.26
CA ALA A 177 38.64 -18.67 -16.12
C ALA A 177 37.87 -17.62 -15.31
N ARG A 178 37.35 -17.99 -14.13
CA ARG A 178 36.71 -17.06 -13.17
C ARG A 178 37.71 -16.11 -12.55
N SER A 179 38.94 -16.54 -12.30
CA SER A 179 40.02 -15.70 -11.71
C SER A 179 40.63 -14.73 -12.73
N ASP A 180 40.72 -15.13 -13.98
CA ASP A 180 41.26 -14.28 -15.06
C ASP A 180 40.23 -13.28 -15.63
N SER A 181 38.96 -13.55 -15.48
CA SER A 181 37.92 -12.60 -15.78
C SER A 181 37.62 -11.77 -14.54
N ASN A 182 38.04 -10.48 -14.53
CA ASN A 182 37.42 -9.42 -13.75
C ASN A 182 35.92 -9.37 -14.10
N LEU A 183 35.18 -10.41 -13.72
CA LEU A 183 33.74 -10.49 -13.85
C LEU A 183 33.18 -9.43 -12.90
N ARG A 184 32.85 -8.30 -13.50
CA ARG A 184 31.92 -7.35 -12.91
C ARG A 184 30.81 -8.14 -12.21
N PRO A 185 30.41 -7.78 -10.98
CA PRO A 185 29.29 -8.42 -10.32
C PRO A 185 28.15 -8.48 -11.33
N ILE A 186 27.52 -9.63 -11.47
CA ILE A 186 26.30 -9.78 -12.27
C ILE A 186 25.35 -8.73 -11.71
N LYS A 187 25.29 -7.57 -12.35
CA LYS A 187 24.20 -6.64 -12.14
C LYS A 187 22.97 -7.49 -12.34
N LYS A 188 22.19 -7.71 -11.26
CA LYS A 188 20.80 -8.13 -11.42
C LYS A 188 20.30 -7.37 -12.64
N SER A 189 20.00 -8.08 -13.71
CA SER A 189 19.40 -7.50 -14.89
C SER A 189 18.09 -6.86 -14.41
N THR A 190 18.18 -5.59 -14.02
CA THR A 190 17.05 -4.71 -14.08
C THR A 190 16.79 -4.58 -15.58
N SER A 191 16.05 -5.53 -16.13
CA SER A 191 15.42 -5.36 -17.44
C SER A 191 14.71 -4.01 -17.34
N LYS A 192 15.27 -2.98 -18.00
CA LYS A 192 14.51 -1.75 -18.21
C LYS A 192 13.15 -2.20 -18.70
N PRO A 193 12.07 -1.75 -18.08
CA PRO A 193 10.74 -2.10 -18.57
C PRO A 193 10.74 -1.79 -20.06
N ALA A 194 10.34 -2.77 -20.87
CA ALA A 194 10.25 -2.61 -22.32
C ALA A 194 9.51 -1.29 -22.57
N SER A 195 10.12 -0.41 -23.37
CA SER A 195 9.48 0.85 -23.74
C SER A 195 8.10 0.50 -24.31
N LEU A 196 7.07 1.03 -23.68
CA LEU A 196 5.70 0.83 -24.17
C LEU A 196 5.66 1.22 -25.66
N PRO A 197 4.95 0.45 -26.50
CA PRO A 197 4.75 0.82 -27.90
C PRO A 197 4.18 2.24 -27.94
N ASN A 198 4.62 3.03 -28.90
CA ASN A 198 4.24 4.45 -29.05
C ASN A 198 2.72 4.53 -29.21
N ILE A 199 2.00 4.81 -28.10
CA ILE A 199 0.55 4.98 -28.10
C ILE A 199 0.29 6.38 -28.64
N GLN A 200 -0.11 6.47 -29.93
CA GLN A 200 -0.25 7.75 -30.65
C GLN A 200 -1.38 8.64 -30.11
N ASP A 201 -2.35 8.10 -29.34
CA ASP A 201 -3.55 8.81 -28.87
C ASP A 201 -3.68 8.91 -27.34
N GLY A 202 -2.59 8.80 -26.57
CA GLY A 202 -2.62 8.86 -25.12
C GLY A 202 -2.00 10.14 -24.54
N LYS A 203 -2.66 10.78 -23.56
CA LYS A 203 -2.06 11.86 -22.77
C LYS A 203 -1.14 11.26 -21.73
N LYS A 204 0.17 11.53 -21.83
CA LYS A 204 1.15 11.17 -20.80
C LYS A 204 1.02 12.16 -19.64
N VAL A 205 0.73 11.65 -18.43
CA VAL A 205 0.70 12.43 -17.18
C VAL A 205 1.73 11.85 -16.24
N GLN A 206 2.51 12.67 -15.60
CA GLN A 206 3.45 12.22 -14.56
C GLN A 206 2.70 11.78 -13.32
N ILE A 207 3.22 10.73 -12.67
CA ILE A 207 2.72 10.24 -11.39
C ILE A 207 3.19 11.22 -10.32
N ASP A 208 2.27 11.70 -9.47
CA ASP A 208 2.60 12.55 -8.33
C ASP A 208 3.46 11.81 -7.29
N HIS A 209 4.14 12.54 -6.44
CA HIS A 209 5.06 12.00 -5.43
C HIS A 209 4.37 11.03 -4.46
N MET A 210 3.22 11.41 -3.91
CA MET A 210 2.45 10.57 -3.00
C MET A 210 2.07 9.23 -3.65
N ARG A 211 1.58 9.25 -4.88
CA ARG A 211 1.21 8.04 -5.62
C ARG A 211 2.42 7.15 -5.92
N LYS A 212 3.59 7.75 -6.15
CA LYS A 212 4.85 7.01 -6.34
C LYS A 212 5.24 6.27 -5.06
N MET A 213 5.20 6.95 -3.90
CA MET A 213 5.47 6.33 -2.59
C MET A 213 4.49 5.20 -2.29
N ILE A 214 3.18 5.40 -2.52
CA ILE A 214 2.17 4.35 -2.36
C ILE A 214 2.50 3.13 -3.24
N ALA A 215 2.86 3.36 -4.51
CA ALA A 215 3.21 2.28 -5.44
C ALA A 215 4.44 1.49 -4.98
N GLU A 216 5.46 2.17 -4.50
CA GLU A 216 6.68 1.56 -3.94
C GLU A 216 6.38 0.76 -2.67
N HIS A 217 5.59 1.30 -1.74
CA HIS A 217 5.18 0.60 -0.52
C HIS A 217 4.33 -0.64 -0.82
N MET A 218 3.37 -0.55 -1.76
CA MET A 218 2.56 -1.70 -2.17
C MET A 218 3.42 -2.77 -2.86
N ARG A 219 4.39 -2.36 -3.68
CA ARG A 219 5.32 -3.30 -4.31
C ARG A 219 6.21 -3.97 -3.28
N TYR A 220 6.77 -3.19 -2.35
CA TYR A 220 7.54 -3.71 -1.23
C TYR A 220 6.77 -4.75 -0.42
N SER A 221 5.50 -4.50 -0.13
CA SER A 221 4.66 -5.46 0.59
C SER A 221 4.47 -6.78 -0.17
N LEU A 222 4.19 -6.71 -1.48
CA LEU A 222 4.03 -7.90 -2.33
C LEU A 222 5.32 -8.73 -2.46
N ASP A 223 6.48 -8.07 -2.48
CA ASP A 223 7.77 -8.72 -2.58
C ASP A 223 8.26 -9.28 -1.22
N THR A 224 7.72 -8.75 -0.10
CA THR A 224 8.11 -9.13 1.26
C THR A 224 7.23 -10.25 1.83
N SER A 225 5.91 -10.14 1.74
CA SER A 225 4.96 -11.05 2.38
C SER A 225 4.43 -12.12 1.43
N ALA A 226 4.32 -13.35 1.91
CA ALA A 226 3.66 -14.45 1.20
C ALA A 226 2.14 -14.36 1.42
N HIS A 227 1.45 -13.52 0.63
CA HIS A 227 0.03 -13.25 0.78
C HIS A 227 -0.85 -14.47 0.54
N VAL A 228 -1.69 -14.81 1.53
CA VAL A 228 -2.80 -15.76 1.39
C VAL A 228 -4.07 -15.09 1.87
N TYR A 229 -5.20 -15.44 1.27
CA TYR A 229 -6.50 -14.87 1.60
C TYR A 229 -7.50 -15.94 1.99
N ILE A 230 -8.23 -15.70 3.07
CA ILE A 230 -9.38 -16.50 3.52
C ILE A 230 -10.57 -15.57 3.65
N MET A 231 -11.73 -16.05 3.22
CA MET A 231 -12.97 -15.26 3.20
C MET A 231 -14.03 -15.96 4.02
N ASN A 232 -14.88 -15.19 4.70
CA ASN A 232 -16.01 -15.71 5.46
C ASN A 232 -17.19 -14.75 5.38
N GLU A 233 -18.38 -15.28 5.47
CA GLU A 233 -19.61 -14.49 5.60
C GLU A 233 -19.96 -14.28 7.06
N VAL A 234 -20.45 -13.09 7.41
CA VAL A 234 -20.88 -12.73 8.76
C VAL A 234 -22.27 -12.11 8.74
N ASP A 235 -23.12 -12.53 9.69
CA ASP A 235 -24.45 -11.95 9.92
C ASP A 235 -24.35 -10.70 10.79
N MET A 236 -24.51 -9.53 10.18
CA MET A 236 -24.47 -8.23 10.85
C MET A 236 -25.84 -7.75 11.32
N THR A 237 -26.90 -8.57 11.22
CA THR A 237 -28.28 -8.13 11.43
C THR A 237 -28.49 -7.49 12.80
N ASN A 238 -27.97 -8.09 13.87
CA ASN A 238 -28.09 -7.55 15.22
C ASN A 238 -27.40 -6.18 15.37
N ILE A 239 -26.20 -6.06 14.80
CA ILE A 239 -25.44 -4.79 14.83
C ILE A 239 -26.14 -3.72 13.97
N VAL A 240 -26.68 -4.09 12.80
CA VAL A 240 -27.44 -3.16 11.94
C VAL A 240 -28.66 -2.63 12.69
N GLN A 241 -29.45 -3.52 13.30
CA GLN A 241 -30.63 -3.11 14.10
C GLN A 241 -30.24 -2.20 15.27
N TYR A 242 -29.17 -2.55 15.99
CA TYR A 242 -28.67 -1.74 17.10
C TYR A 242 -28.24 -0.34 16.65
N VAL A 243 -27.52 -0.24 15.51
CA VAL A 243 -27.10 1.04 14.96
C VAL A 243 -28.31 1.87 14.54
N ASP A 244 -29.27 1.28 13.85
CA ASP A 244 -30.52 1.95 13.42
C ASP A 244 -31.31 2.51 14.62
N ASP A 245 -31.42 1.73 15.70
CA ASP A 245 -32.12 2.12 16.93
C ASP A 245 -31.41 3.24 17.70
N LYS A 246 -30.07 3.21 17.72
CA LYS A 246 -29.25 4.16 18.51
C LYS A 246 -28.80 5.39 17.71
N GLU A 247 -28.88 5.40 16.37
CA GLU A 247 -28.30 6.46 15.52
C GLU A 247 -28.73 7.87 15.95
N LYS A 248 -30.04 8.09 16.18
CA LYS A 248 -30.56 9.42 16.51
C LYS A 248 -30.09 9.94 17.88
N SER A 249 -30.11 9.08 18.88
CA SER A 249 -29.67 9.42 20.23
C SER A 249 -28.16 9.65 20.28
N PHE A 250 -27.40 8.82 19.60
CA PHE A 250 -25.94 8.90 19.48
C PHE A 250 -25.52 10.19 18.77
N LEU A 251 -26.14 10.50 17.60
CA LEU A 251 -25.86 11.72 16.84
C LEU A 251 -26.16 12.98 17.67
N THR A 252 -27.24 12.95 18.50
CA THR A 252 -27.58 14.09 19.36
C THR A 252 -26.53 14.29 20.45
N LYS A 253 -26.02 13.22 21.05
CA LYS A 253 -25.06 13.23 22.15
C LYS A 253 -23.63 13.49 21.66
N GLU A 254 -23.18 12.77 20.66
CA GLU A 254 -21.78 12.77 20.22
C GLU A 254 -21.48 13.71 19.03
N LYS A 255 -22.52 14.21 18.33
CA LYS A 255 -22.44 15.14 17.17
C LYS A 255 -21.81 14.52 15.90
N PHE A 256 -21.64 13.22 15.84
CA PHE A 256 -21.27 12.46 14.64
C PHE A 256 -22.08 11.15 14.55
N LYS A 257 -22.08 10.52 13.37
CA LYS A 257 -22.88 9.32 13.12
C LYS A 257 -22.23 8.08 13.70
N LEU A 258 -23.06 7.19 14.28
CA LEU A 258 -22.64 5.84 14.61
C LEU A 258 -22.49 5.03 13.31
N THR A 259 -21.38 4.33 13.15
CA THR A 259 -21.06 3.50 11.97
C THR A 259 -20.72 2.08 12.39
N TYR A 260 -20.65 1.15 11.43
CA TYR A 260 -20.38 -0.27 11.72
C TYR A 260 -18.88 -0.53 11.99
N THR A 261 -17.96 0.30 11.50
CA THR A 261 -16.51 0.09 11.64
C THR A 261 -16.04 -0.05 13.08
N PRO A 262 -16.51 0.74 14.07
CA PRO A 262 -16.12 0.55 15.49
C PRO A 262 -16.43 -0.84 16.04
N PHE A 263 -17.55 -1.45 15.65
CA PHE A 263 -17.92 -2.81 16.06
C PHE A 263 -16.98 -3.84 15.45
N ILE A 264 -16.59 -3.64 14.18
CA ILE A 264 -15.63 -4.50 13.49
C ILE A 264 -14.25 -4.39 14.16
N ILE A 265 -13.84 -3.18 14.53
CA ILE A 265 -12.58 -2.95 15.27
C ILE A 265 -12.63 -3.72 16.59
N LEU A 266 -13.70 -3.56 17.38
CA LEU A 266 -13.83 -4.21 18.69
C LEU A 266 -13.79 -5.74 18.58
N ALA A 267 -14.51 -6.32 17.61
CA ALA A 267 -14.52 -7.77 17.36
C ALA A 267 -13.14 -8.28 16.92
N THR A 268 -12.44 -7.50 16.07
CA THR A 268 -11.08 -7.83 15.62
C THR A 268 -10.07 -7.75 16.76
N VAL A 269 -10.15 -6.72 17.60
CA VAL A 269 -9.32 -6.58 18.80
C VAL A 269 -9.49 -7.76 19.75
N SER A 270 -10.73 -8.23 19.96
CA SER A 270 -10.99 -9.42 20.77
C SER A 270 -10.31 -10.67 20.18
N ALA A 271 -10.39 -10.87 18.87
CA ALA A 271 -9.74 -11.99 18.20
C ALA A 271 -8.19 -11.89 18.25
N LEU A 272 -7.61 -10.69 18.14
CA LEU A 272 -6.17 -10.45 18.24
C LEU A 272 -5.62 -10.73 19.64
N LYS A 273 -6.41 -10.45 20.70
CA LYS A 273 -6.05 -10.82 22.10
C LYS A 273 -5.94 -12.33 22.29
N GLU A 274 -6.78 -13.10 21.60
CA GLU A 274 -6.76 -14.57 21.68
C GLU A 274 -5.73 -15.22 20.76
N MET A 275 -5.30 -14.50 19.69
CA MET A 275 -4.34 -14.98 18.70
C MET A 275 -3.24 -13.95 18.46
N PRO A 276 -2.27 -13.81 19.40
CA PRO A 276 -1.24 -12.77 19.37
C PRO A 276 -0.27 -12.90 18.17
N GLU A 277 -0.18 -14.08 17.55
CA GLU A 277 0.61 -14.26 16.32
C GLU A 277 0.11 -13.36 15.19
N MET A 278 -1.20 -13.09 15.13
CA MET A 278 -1.79 -12.19 14.13
C MET A 278 -1.52 -10.71 14.46
N ASN A 279 -1.15 -10.39 15.71
CA ASN A 279 -0.72 -9.06 16.16
C ASN A 279 0.82 -8.97 16.23
N SER A 280 1.49 -9.33 15.15
CA SER A 280 2.95 -9.45 15.10
C SER A 280 3.53 -8.80 13.85
N SER A 281 4.85 -8.66 13.82
CA SER A 281 5.63 -8.26 12.65
C SER A 281 6.82 -9.20 12.47
N ILE A 282 7.35 -9.28 11.24
CA ILE A 282 8.55 -10.07 10.92
C ILE A 282 9.69 -9.09 10.65
N ASP A 283 10.79 -9.23 11.39
CA ASP A 283 12.02 -8.48 11.20
C ASP A 283 13.19 -9.45 10.97
N GLY A 284 13.63 -9.56 9.72
CA GLY A 284 14.63 -10.55 9.32
C GLY A 284 14.19 -11.98 9.67
N ASP A 285 14.94 -12.62 10.56
CA ASP A 285 14.68 -13.99 11.06
C ASP A 285 13.94 -13.98 12.42
N SER A 286 13.42 -12.83 12.85
CA SER A 286 12.77 -12.67 14.15
C SER A 286 11.30 -12.30 14.01
N ILE A 287 10.46 -12.75 14.95
CA ILE A 287 9.06 -12.39 15.09
C ILE A 287 8.95 -11.42 16.26
N ILE A 288 8.32 -10.27 16.02
CA ILE A 288 8.03 -9.27 17.03
C ILE A 288 6.56 -9.37 17.39
N HIS A 289 6.22 -9.88 18.57
CA HIS A 289 4.87 -9.85 19.11
C HIS A 289 4.61 -8.50 19.78
N HIS A 290 3.58 -7.79 19.30
CA HIS A 290 3.23 -6.48 19.85
C HIS A 290 2.39 -6.63 21.12
N ASN A 291 2.74 -5.88 22.17
CA ASN A 291 2.00 -5.89 23.44
C ASN A 291 0.67 -5.11 23.34
N SER A 292 0.65 -4.01 22.56
CA SER A 292 -0.55 -3.20 22.31
C SER A 292 -1.17 -3.56 20.98
N ILE A 293 -2.47 -3.34 20.82
CA ILE A 293 -3.17 -3.49 19.55
C ILE A 293 -3.44 -2.11 18.96
N ASN A 294 -2.68 -1.76 17.93
CA ASN A 294 -2.81 -0.49 17.20
C ASN A 294 -3.46 -0.76 15.85
N MET A 295 -4.68 -0.27 15.68
CA MET A 295 -5.49 -0.58 14.51
C MET A 295 -5.29 0.45 13.40
N GLY A 296 -4.62 0.05 12.31
CA GLY A 296 -4.56 0.82 11.08
C GLY A 296 -5.89 0.80 10.34
N ILE A 297 -6.40 1.97 9.96
CA ILE A 297 -7.66 2.08 9.23
C ILE A 297 -7.42 2.71 7.87
N ALA A 298 -7.75 2.00 6.79
CA ALA A 298 -7.61 2.52 5.45
C ALA A 298 -8.64 3.62 5.16
N VAL A 299 -8.17 4.85 4.94
CA VAL A 299 -8.98 6.04 4.64
C VAL A 299 -8.71 6.51 3.22
N SER A 300 -9.75 6.53 2.38
CA SER A 300 -9.67 7.04 1.02
C SER A 300 -9.65 8.57 1.01
N LEU A 301 -8.77 9.14 0.17
CA LEU A 301 -8.59 10.56 -0.09
C LEU A 301 -8.71 10.85 -1.58
N ASP A 302 -8.88 12.13 -1.92
CA ASP A 302 -8.74 12.59 -3.30
C ASP A 302 -7.29 12.38 -3.74
N GLY A 303 -7.07 11.39 -4.61
CA GLY A 303 -5.74 11.07 -5.16
C GLY A 303 -5.00 9.91 -4.50
N GLY A 304 -5.48 9.31 -3.39
CA GLY A 304 -4.76 8.22 -2.74
C GLY A 304 -5.48 7.55 -1.57
N LEU A 305 -4.70 6.79 -0.82
CA LEU A 305 -5.13 6.09 0.38
C LEU A 305 -4.11 6.37 1.49
N MET A 306 -4.58 6.67 2.68
CA MET A 306 -3.75 6.73 3.90
C MET A 306 -4.25 5.71 4.91
N VAL A 307 -3.34 5.18 5.73
CA VAL A 307 -3.65 4.19 6.78
C VAL A 307 -3.22 4.72 8.14
N PRO A 308 -3.95 5.69 8.71
CA PRO A 308 -3.70 6.14 10.07
C PRO A 308 -4.04 5.07 11.10
N SER A 309 -3.46 5.18 12.29
CA SER A 309 -3.53 4.21 13.38
C SER A 309 -4.30 4.73 14.58
N ILE A 310 -5.23 3.93 15.11
CA ILE A 310 -5.82 4.12 16.43
C ILE A 310 -5.00 3.29 17.41
N PHE A 311 -4.29 3.97 18.31
CA PHE A 311 -3.40 3.32 19.28
C PHE A 311 -4.17 2.72 20.45
N ASN A 312 -3.64 1.64 21.03
CA ASN A 312 -4.14 0.97 22.25
C ASN A 312 -5.64 0.64 22.17
N CYS A 313 -6.08 0.05 21.05
CA CYS A 313 -7.48 -0.34 20.89
C CYS A 313 -7.93 -1.40 21.89
N ASP A 314 -6.99 -2.16 22.44
CA ASP A 314 -7.21 -3.18 23.48
C ASP A 314 -7.62 -2.61 24.83
N GLU A 315 -7.35 -1.32 25.11
CA GLU A 315 -7.74 -0.60 26.33
C GLU A 315 -9.02 0.22 26.16
N LYS A 316 -9.60 0.29 24.95
CA LYS A 316 -10.72 1.19 24.62
C LYS A 316 -12.06 0.43 24.57
N ASN A 317 -13.10 1.07 25.07
CA ASN A 317 -14.48 0.66 24.84
C ASN A 317 -15.00 1.14 23.48
N LEU A 318 -16.21 0.69 23.09
CA LEU A 318 -16.81 1.06 21.80
C LEU A 318 -16.88 2.58 21.59
N LEU A 319 -17.31 3.33 22.63
CA LEU A 319 -17.45 4.79 22.54
C LEU A 319 -16.09 5.50 22.31
N GLY A 320 -15.03 5.03 22.99
CA GLY A 320 -13.67 5.53 22.78
C GLY A 320 -13.21 5.29 21.35
N ILE A 321 -13.41 4.07 20.83
CA ILE A 321 -13.09 3.73 19.42
C ILE A 321 -13.90 4.60 18.44
N CYS A 322 -15.20 4.83 18.70
CA CYS A 322 -16.03 5.72 17.85
C CYS A 322 -15.48 7.13 17.76
N ARG A 323 -15.09 7.71 18.90
CA ARG A 323 -14.55 9.08 18.97
C ARG A 323 -13.20 9.20 18.27
N ASP A 324 -12.28 8.28 18.54
CA ASP A 324 -10.96 8.27 17.93
C ASP A 324 -11.04 8.05 16.41
N LEU A 325 -11.85 7.09 15.96
CA LEU A 325 -12.08 6.85 14.54
C LEU A 325 -12.64 8.08 13.83
N ASN A 326 -13.64 8.75 14.42
CA ASN A 326 -14.22 9.96 13.83
C ASN A 326 -13.21 11.13 13.76
N ALA A 327 -12.44 11.36 14.83
CA ALA A 327 -11.41 12.38 14.88
C ALA A 327 -10.31 12.13 13.84
N MET A 328 -9.76 10.92 13.85
CA MET A 328 -8.72 10.46 12.94
C MET A 328 -9.14 10.58 11.46
N VAL A 329 -10.32 10.06 11.08
CA VAL A 329 -10.83 10.16 9.69
C VAL A 329 -11.03 11.61 9.27
N SER A 330 -11.53 12.48 10.19
CA SER A 330 -11.70 13.91 9.92
C SER A 330 -10.38 14.61 9.66
N LEU A 331 -9.35 14.34 10.47
CA LEU A 331 -8.00 14.92 10.33
C LEU A 331 -7.33 14.43 9.05
N THR A 332 -7.42 13.12 8.75
CA THR A 332 -6.86 12.51 7.55
C THR A 332 -7.46 13.12 6.28
N ARG A 333 -8.79 13.25 6.21
CA ARG A 333 -9.47 13.87 5.05
C ARG A 333 -9.10 15.34 4.86
N LYS A 334 -8.77 16.05 5.94
CA LYS A 334 -8.28 17.44 5.90
C LYS A 334 -6.77 17.52 5.65
N LYS A 335 -6.08 16.40 5.48
CA LYS A 335 -4.61 16.31 5.34
C LYS A 335 -3.87 16.98 6.53
N ARG A 336 -4.41 16.82 7.74
CA ARG A 336 -3.88 17.38 8.98
C ARG A 336 -3.57 16.31 10.04
N ILE A 337 -3.50 15.06 9.60
CA ILE A 337 -3.10 13.95 10.47
C ILE A 337 -1.63 14.12 10.86
N ASN A 338 -1.29 13.78 12.10
CA ASN A 338 0.10 13.77 12.52
C ASN A 338 0.83 12.61 11.81
N PRO A 339 2.04 12.84 11.24
CA PRO A 339 2.86 11.77 10.64
C PRO A 339 3.09 10.57 11.55
N ASP A 340 3.21 10.79 12.87
CA ASP A 340 3.36 9.70 13.85
C ASP A 340 2.12 8.78 13.90
N GLU A 341 0.93 9.32 13.59
CA GLU A 341 -0.31 8.55 13.53
C GLU A 341 -0.46 7.73 12.24
N LEU A 342 0.39 7.94 11.23
CA LEU A 342 0.47 7.13 10.00
C LEU A 342 1.37 5.89 10.16
N GLN A 343 2.00 5.72 11.31
CA GLN A 343 2.91 4.63 11.61
C GLN A 343 2.45 3.87 12.85
N GLY A 344 3.08 2.73 13.13
CA GLY A 344 2.85 1.99 14.38
C GLY A 344 1.57 1.17 14.43
N SER A 345 0.87 0.97 13.30
CA SER A 345 -0.21 -0.03 13.22
C SER A 345 0.36 -1.43 13.39
N THR A 346 -0.34 -2.28 14.14
CA THR A 346 0.02 -3.69 14.33
C THR A 346 -0.88 -4.65 13.57
N PHE A 347 -2.06 -4.18 13.19
CA PHE A 347 -3.02 -4.85 12.31
C PHE A 347 -3.81 -3.80 11.53
N THR A 348 -4.28 -4.11 10.33
CA THR A 348 -4.98 -3.13 9.47
C THR A 348 -6.38 -3.60 9.11
N ILE A 349 -7.35 -2.66 9.07
CA ILE A 349 -8.69 -2.87 8.52
C ILE A 349 -8.88 -1.99 7.30
N SER A 350 -9.35 -2.59 6.19
CA SER A 350 -9.72 -1.91 4.96
C SER A 350 -11.20 -2.10 4.67
N ASN A 351 -11.99 -1.02 4.77
CA ASN A 351 -13.43 -1.05 4.50
C ASN A 351 -13.72 -0.55 3.10
N PHE A 352 -13.93 -1.47 2.17
CA PHE A 352 -14.36 -1.17 0.79
C PHE A 352 -15.88 -1.28 0.59
N GLY A 353 -16.62 -1.70 1.62
CA GLY A 353 -18.08 -1.70 1.62
C GLY A 353 -18.70 -0.31 1.47
N VAL A 354 -17.98 0.74 1.85
CA VAL A 354 -18.38 2.14 1.62
C VAL A 354 -18.52 2.50 0.12
N PHE A 355 -17.91 1.71 -0.76
CA PHE A 355 -17.99 1.82 -2.22
C PHE A 355 -18.92 0.77 -2.84
N ASP A 356 -19.77 0.12 -2.04
CA ASP A 356 -20.66 -0.98 -2.44
C ASP A 356 -19.94 -2.24 -2.97
N ALA A 357 -18.64 -2.37 -2.72
CA ALA A 357 -17.91 -3.57 -3.08
C ALA A 357 -18.23 -4.70 -2.09
N THR A 358 -18.57 -5.88 -2.61
CA THR A 358 -18.95 -7.03 -1.79
C THR A 358 -17.73 -7.71 -1.17
N ILE A 359 -16.64 -7.82 -1.92
CA ILE A 359 -15.42 -8.52 -1.51
C ILE A 359 -14.20 -7.87 -2.16
N GLY A 360 -13.07 -7.93 -1.50
CA GLY A 360 -11.78 -7.47 -2.00
C GLY A 360 -10.63 -8.23 -1.33
N THR A 361 -9.46 -8.20 -1.93
CA THR A 361 -8.23 -8.80 -1.42
C THR A 361 -7.20 -7.71 -1.20
N PRO A 362 -7.22 -7.02 -0.03
CA PRO A 362 -6.32 -5.91 0.22
C PRO A 362 -4.87 -6.39 0.41
N ILE A 363 -3.91 -5.62 -0.08
CA ILE A 363 -2.49 -5.86 0.15
C ILE A 363 -2.17 -5.55 1.61
N ILE A 364 -1.33 -6.38 2.25
CA ILE A 364 -0.91 -6.19 3.65
C ILE A 364 -0.17 -4.86 3.77
N ASN A 365 -0.52 -4.08 4.79
CA ASN A 365 0.17 -2.84 5.13
C ASN A 365 1.40 -3.17 5.99
N GLN A 366 2.59 -3.10 5.42
CA GLN A 366 3.83 -3.39 6.15
C GLN A 366 4.03 -2.42 7.33
N PRO A 367 4.56 -2.87 8.49
CA PRO A 367 5.14 -4.19 8.76
C PRO A 367 4.14 -5.23 9.31
N ASN A 368 2.84 -5.02 9.20
CA ASN A 368 1.83 -5.94 9.73
C ASN A 368 1.90 -7.31 9.04
N VAL A 369 1.49 -8.35 9.73
CA VAL A 369 1.34 -9.71 9.16
C VAL A 369 -0.08 -10.00 8.69
N GLY A 370 -1.04 -9.11 8.99
CA GLY A 370 -2.44 -9.30 8.63
C GLY A 370 -3.20 -8.03 8.29
N ILE A 371 -4.21 -8.19 7.44
CA ILE A 371 -5.15 -7.15 7.04
C ILE A 371 -6.56 -7.74 6.89
N LEU A 372 -7.55 -7.10 7.50
CA LEU A 372 -8.95 -7.48 7.39
C LEU A 372 -9.66 -6.55 6.41
N GLY A 373 -10.19 -7.12 5.33
CA GLY A 373 -11.07 -6.44 4.40
C GLY A 373 -12.54 -6.64 4.77
N THR A 374 -13.35 -5.59 4.71
CA THR A 374 -14.79 -5.65 4.99
C THR A 374 -15.60 -5.15 3.81
N GLY A 375 -16.55 -5.97 3.36
CA GLY A 375 -17.42 -5.67 2.23
C GLY A 375 -18.66 -4.85 2.61
N ALA A 376 -19.50 -4.60 1.62
CA ALA A 376 -20.80 -3.96 1.82
C ALA A 376 -21.76 -4.89 2.58
N ILE A 377 -22.52 -4.31 3.52
CA ILE A 377 -23.59 -5.02 4.20
C ILE A 377 -24.82 -5.02 3.29
N LYS A 378 -25.27 -6.23 2.91
CA LYS A 378 -26.41 -6.40 1.97
C LYS A 378 -27.43 -7.37 2.55
N LYS A 379 -28.72 -7.08 2.34
CA LYS A 379 -29.79 -8.02 2.72
C LYS A 379 -29.77 -9.20 1.76
N GLN A 380 -29.67 -10.40 2.36
CA GLN A 380 -29.66 -11.68 1.64
C GLN A 380 -30.62 -12.68 2.29
N PRO A 381 -31.27 -13.55 1.50
CA PRO A 381 -32.01 -14.69 2.03
C PRO A 381 -30.98 -15.74 2.48
N ILE A 382 -31.01 -16.13 3.74
CA ILE A 382 -30.20 -17.23 4.27
C ILE A 382 -31.06 -18.31 4.87
N VAL A 383 -30.54 -19.53 4.90
CA VAL A 383 -31.18 -20.66 5.58
C VAL A 383 -30.78 -20.63 7.05
N ILE A 384 -31.77 -20.65 7.93
CA ILE A 384 -31.58 -20.87 9.37
C ILE A 384 -31.99 -22.29 9.68
N GLU A 385 -31.05 -23.14 10.06
CA GLU A 385 -31.27 -24.50 10.49
C GLU A 385 -31.99 -24.54 11.85
N ARG A 386 -33.03 -25.34 11.97
CA ARG A 386 -33.75 -25.61 13.22
C ARG A 386 -33.98 -27.12 13.38
N GLU A 387 -34.15 -27.57 14.60
CA GLU A 387 -34.30 -29.00 14.93
C GLU A 387 -35.32 -29.75 14.09
N HIS A 388 -36.37 -29.09 13.57
CA HIS A 388 -37.47 -29.78 12.88
C HIS A 388 -37.75 -29.25 11.46
N SER A 389 -37.21 -28.09 11.06
CA SER A 389 -37.37 -27.51 9.71
C SER A 389 -36.49 -26.32 9.51
N ASP A 390 -35.86 -26.27 8.36
CA ASP A 390 -35.10 -25.08 7.92
C ASP A 390 -36.05 -23.95 7.52
N ILE A 391 -35.69 -22.73 7.86
CA ILE A 391 -36.44 -21.54 7.47
C ILE A 391 -35.54 -20.59 6.64
N ILE A 392 -36.16 -19.90 5.69
CA ILE A 392 -35.49 -18.83 4.97
C ILE A 392 -35.75 -17.51 5.72
N ALA A 393 -34.69 -16.81 6.09
CA ALA A 393 -34.77 -15.50 6.71
C ALA A 393 -33.95 -14.46 5.91
N ILE A 394 -34.42 -13.22 5.96
CA ILE A 394 -33.65 -12.10 5.40
C ILE A 394 -32.70 -11.58 6.47
N ARG A 395 -31.40 -11.59 6.17
CA ARG A 395 -30.33 -11.13 7.05
C ARG A 395 -29.45 -10.09 6.38
N SER A 396 -28.85 -9.23 7.18
CA SER A 396 -27.86 -8.25 6.71
C SER A 396 -26.48 -8.90 6.73
N MET A 397 -26.06 -9.43 5.59
CA MET A 397 -24.81 -10.18 5.43
C MET A 397 -23.67 -9.29 4.97
N MET A 398 -22.47 -9.55 5.46
CA MET A 398 -21.24 -8.90 5.06
C MET A 398 -20.15 -9.94 4.78
N MET A 399 -19.34 -9.71 3.75
CA MET A 399 -18.15 -10.53 3.50
C MET A 399 -16.96 -9.96 4.27
N LEU A 400 -16.25 -10.83 4.97
CA LEU A 400 -14.93 -10.60 5.53
C LEU A 400 -13.88 -11.25 4.63
N SER A 401 -12.75 -10.58 4.45
CA SER A 401 -11.61 -11.09 3.69
C SER A 401 -10.34 -10.82 4.51
N LEU A 402 -9.72 -11.89 5.01
CA LEU A 402 -8.48 -11.81 5.75
C LEU A 402 -7.32 -12.09 4.80
N GLY A 403 -6.42 -11.11 4.63
CA GLY A 403 -5.11 -11.31 4.02
C GLY A 403 -4.06 -11.48 5.13
N PHE A 404 -3.18 -12.46 4.99
CA PHE A 404 -2.13 -12.71 5.99
C PHE A 404 -0.85 -13.22 5.35
N ASP A 405 0.26 -13.06 6.08
CA ASP A 405 1.58 -13.50 5.66
C ASP A 405 1.79 -14.97 6.04
N HIS A 406 1.81 -15.85 5.01
CA HIS A 406 1.94 -17.30 5.20
C HIS A 406 3.33 -17.74 5.69
N ARG A 407 4.27 -16.82 5.79
CA ARG A 407 5.57 -17.11 6.44
C ARG A 407 5.43 -17.26 7.96
N LEU A 408 4.41 -16.62 8.56
CA LEU A 408 4.13 -16.67 10.00
C LEU A 408 2.82 -17.40 10.31
N ILE A 409 1.76 -17.13 9.58
CA ILE A 409 0.42 -17.67 9.82
C ILE A 409 0.14 -18.75 8.79
N ASP A 410 -0.23 -19.94 9.24
CA ASP A 410 -0.68 -21.01 8.35
C ASP A 410 -2.17 -20.90 7.99
N GLY A 411 -2.62 -21.76 7.07
CA GLY A 411 -4.01 -21.73 6.61
C GLY A 411 -5.04 -22.01 7.73
N ALA A 412 -4.68 -22.85 8.71
CA ALA A 412 -5.53 -23.15 9.84
C ALA A 412 -5.63 -21.95 10.79
N GLY A 413 -4.50 -21.29 11.10
CA GLY A 413 -4.45 -20.09 11.92
C GLY A 413 -5.28 -18.95 11.33
N GLY A 414 -5.13 -18.70 10.01
CA GLY A 414 -5.94 -17.71 9.31
C GLY A 414 -7.44 -18.01 9.34
N ALA A 415 -7.83 -19.28 9.13
CA ALA A 415 -9.23 -19.70 9.17
C ALA A 415 -9.84 -19.58 10.58
N ILE A 416 -9.10 -19.95 11.61
CA ILE A 416 -9.53 -19.81 13.01
C ILE A 416 -9.69 -18.33 13.37
N PHE A 417 -8.74 -17.48 12.96
CA PHE A 417 -8.81 -16.05 13.25
C PHE A 417 -10.05 -15.38 12.65
N ILE A 418 -10.31 -15.58 11.34
CA ILE A 418 -11.48 -14.97 10.70
C ILE A 418 -12.80 -15.53 11.26
N ALA A 419 -12.83 -16.82 11.66
CA ALA A 419 -13.97 -17.42 12.34
C ALA A 419 -14.22 -16.79 13.71
N LYS A 420 -13.17 -16.49 14.49
CA LYS A 420 -13.28 -15.75 15.76
C LYS A 420 -13.82 -14.33 15.56
N VAL A 421 -13.31 -13.60 14.54
CA VAL A 421 -13.84 -12.27 14.21
C VAL A 421 -15.33 -12.34 13.87
N LYS A 422 -15.73 -13.33 13.06
CA LYS A 422 -17.14 -13.59 12.75
C LYS A 422 -17.96 -13.85 14.00
N ASP A 423 -17.54 -14.78 14.84
CA ASP A 423 -18.24 -15.15 16.09
C ASP A 423 -18.37 -13.94 17.02
N ASN A 424 -17.32 -13.16 17.20
CA ASN A 424 -17.34 -11.92 17.97
C ASN A 424 -18.30 -10.87 17.43
N LEU A 425 -18.56 -10.82 16.12
CA LEU A 425 -19.53 -9.91 15.50
C LEU A 425 -20.96 -10.42 15.66
N GLU A 426 -21.19 -11.69 15.37
CA GLU A 426 -22.53 -12.31 15.40
C GLU A 426 -23.11 -12.41 16.83
N ASN A 427 -22.23 -12.70 17.82
CA ASN A 427 -22.57 -12.89 19.23
C ASN A 427 -22.17 -11.71 20.13
N MET A 428 -21.93 -10.53 19.55
CA MET A 428 -21.55 -9.33 20.31
C MET A 428 -22.66 -8.97 21.31
N ASN A 429 -22.30 -8.86 22.60
CA ASN A 429 -23.22 -8.30 23.58
C ASN A 429 -23.37 -6.79 23.31
N LEU A 430 -24.56 -6.41 22.83
CA LEU A 430 -24.92 -5.04 22.47
C LEU A 430 -25.56 -4.27 23.64
N GLU A 431 -25.87 -4.94 24.75
CA GLU A 431 -26.37 -4.30 25.95
C GLU A 431 -25.21 -3.53 26.62
N ASP A 432 -25.43 -2.28 27.00
CA ASP A 432 -24.47 -1.41 27.71
C ASP A 432 -23.16 -1.02 26.96
N LEU A 433 -23.13 -1.15 25.61
CA LEU A 433 -21.96 -0.74 24.82
C LEU A 433 -21.82 0.78 24.64
N LEU A 434 -22.93 1.58 24.74
CA LEU A 434 -22.96 3.04 24.48
C LEU A 434 -23.63 3.84 25.58
#